data_e13a38a513c5b56abb1f124962b35462
#
_entry.id   e13a38a513c5b56abb1f124962b35462
#
_cell.length_a   1.000
_cell.length_b   1.000
_cell.length_c   1.000
_cell.angle_alpha   90.00
_cell.angle_beta   90.00
_cell.angle_gamma   90.00
#
_symmetry.space_group_name_H-M   'P 1'
#
loop_
_entity.id
_entity.type
_entity.pdbx_description
1 polymer ?
#
loop_
_entity_poly.entity_id
_entity_poly.type
_entity_poly.pdbx_seq_one_letter_code
_entity_poly.pdbx_strand_id
1 'polypeptide(L)'
;MNFSDLLPSSLVKATSKGIVIIALMSLVGCSTNPVSGKKDFSLINNDQELAMGAQAHRSILKQKKPLNNPRIQAYVNGIGQQLAKQSHRKDLKYTFTVLDDPSVNAFALPGGYIYITTGIMAYLNSEGELAGVLGHEIGHVTARHGVKQQSAGMAGAILMSVLAKKAGGSGSELNNIGKAILSGYGRDHELQADKLGAEYLARIGFAPKNMIDVVGVLKSQEEYAKAKARS
;
A
#
# COMPACT_ATOMS: atom_id res chain seq x y z
N MET A 1 48.49 7.90 -33.43
CA MET A 1 47.20 7.73 -34.12
C MET A 1 46.24 7.15 -33.08
N ASN A 2 45.35 7.97 -32.51
CA ASN A 2 44.43 7.54 -31.44
C ASN A 2 43.19 6.88 -32.08
N PHE A 3 42.77 5.74 -31.52
CA PHE A 3 41.63 4.94 -31.97
C PHE A 3 40.27 5.66 -31.89
N SER A 4 40.24 6.84 -31.25
CA SER A 4 39.07 7.70 -31.10
C SER A 4 38.68 8.48 -32.36
N ASP A 5 39.56 8.57 -33.37
CA ASP A 5 39.34 9.44 -34.52
C ASP A 5 38.68 8.72 -35.72
N LEU A 6 38.35 7.43 -35.54
CA LEU A 6 37.81 6.56 -36.60
C LEU A 6 36.30 6.32 -36.55
N LEU A 7 35.60 6.85 -35.56
CA LEU A 7 34.14 6.67 -35.45
C LEU A 7 33.40 7.97 -35.72
N PRO A 8 32.37 7.98 -36.59
CA PRO A 8 31.58 9.18 -36.85
C PRO A 8 30.84 9.61 -35.57
N SER A 9 30.83 10.90 -35.30
CA SER A 9 30.26 11.51 -34.09
C SER A 9 28.76 11.16 -33.84
N SER A 10 28.07 10.69 -34.89
CA SER A 10 26.69 10.19 -34.81
C SER A 10 26.58 8.82 -34.10
N LEU A 11 27.60 7.95 -34.27
CA LEU A 11 27.63 6.61 -33.64
C LEU A 11 27.93 6.71 -32.13
N VAL A 12 28.81 7.63 -31.74
CA VAL A 12 29.17 7.85 -30.33
C VAL A 12 27.97 8.42 -29.56
N LYS A 13 27.15 9.28 -30.17
CA LYS A 13 25.91 9.80 -29.55
C LYS A 13 24.80 8.76 -29.44
N ALA A 14 24.73 7.81 -30.38
CA ALA A 14 23.74 6.72 -30.33
C ALA A 14 24.10 5.67 -29.27
N THR A 15 25.37 5.36 -29.06
CA THR A 15 25.84 4.41 -28.05
C THR A 15 25.67 4.96 -26.62
N SER A 16 25.89 6.28 -26.41
CA SER A 16 25.69 6.87 -25.08
C SER A 16 24.22 6.86 -24.65
N LYS A 17 23.28 7.10 -25.57
CA LYS A 17 21.83 7.00 -25.29
C LYS A 17 21.38 5.55 -25.04
N GLY A 18 21.95 4.59 -25.78
CA GLY A 18 21.69 3.16 -25.58
C GLY A 18 22.20 2.66 -24.23
N ILE A 19 23.40 3.07 -23.82
CA ILE A 19 23.99 2.71 -22.52
C ILE A 19 23.19 3.28 -21.36
N VAL A 20 22.66 4.52 -21.45
CA VAL A 20 21.80 5.12 -20.42
C VAL A 20 20.48 4.37 -20.28
N ILE A 21 19.87 3.91 -21.39
CA ILE A 21 18.63 3.12 -21.35
C ILE A 21 18.89 1.73 -20.76
N ILE A 22 20.00 1.07 -21.10
CA ILE A 22 20.38 -0.22 -20.54
C ILE A 22 20.72 -0.11 -19.04
N ALA A 23 21.40 0.95 -18.62
CA ALA A 23 21.69 1.23 -17.21
C ALA A 23 20.41 1.51 -16.38
N LEU A 24 19.39 2.15 -16.98
CA LEU A 24 18.09 2.33 -16.34
C LEU A 24 17.29 1.02 -16.23
N MET A 25 17.44 0.09 -17.16
CA MET A 25 16.80 -1.24 -17.09
C MET A 25 17.41 -2.15 -16.03
N SER A 26 18.67 -1.96 -15.65
CA SER A 26 19.33 -2.73 -14.59
C SER A 26 18.92 -2.32 -13.16
N LEU A 27 18.21 -1.19 -12.99
CA LEU A 27 17.65 -0.72 -11.72
C LEU A 27 16.25 -1.29 -11.44
N VAL A 28 15.66 -2.07 -12.34
CA VAL A 28 14.37 -2.74 -12.11
C VAL A 28 14.57 -3.86 -11.10
N GLY A 29 14.37 -3.54 -9.83
CA GLY A 29 14.41 -4.51 -8.75
C GLY A 29 13.22 -5.47 -8.85
N CYS A 30 13.48 -6.73 -9.24
CA CYS A 30 12.50 -7.79 -9.03
C CYS A 30 12.50 -8.13 -7.53
N SER A 31 11.45 -7.75 -6.80
CA SER A 31 11.26 -8.25 -5.43
C SER A 31 10.42 -9.53 -5.44
N THR A 32 10.78 -10.48 -4.59
CA THR A 32 9.97 -11.68 -4.41
C THR A 32 8.69 -11.31 -3.66
N ASN A 33 7.54 -11.70 -4.21
CA ASN A 33 6.25 -11.53 -3.54
C ASN A 33 6.19 -12.46 -2.32
N PRO A 34 5.98 -11.94 -1.11
CA PRO A 34 5.98 -12.76 0.10
C PRO A 34 4.86 -13.80 0.15
N VAL A 35 3.76 -13.57 -0.60
CA VAL A 35 2.59 -14.46 -0.63
C VAL A 35 2.73 -15.54 -1.69
N SER A 36 3.10 -15.15 -2.92
CA SER A 36 3.14 -16.08 -4.06
C SER A 36 4.50 -16.73 -4.31
N GLY A 37 5.56 -16.20 -3.70
CA GLY A 37 6.95 -16.60 -3.96
C GLY A 37 7.45 -16.18 -5.36
N LYS A 38 6.60 -15.60 -6.20
CA LYS A 38 6.96 -15.17 -7.56
C LYS A 38 7.62 -13.79 -7.53
N LYS A 39 8.37 -13.49 -8.59
CA LYS A 39 8.94 -12.14 -8.76
C LYS A 39 7.85 -11.17 -9.18
N ASP A 40 7.66 -10.11 -8.38
CA ASP A 40 6.81 -8.97 -8.71
C ASP A 40 7.65 -7.81 -9.24
N PHE A 41 7.07 -7.07 -10.19
CA PHE A 41 7.64 -5.79 -10.62
C PHE A 41 7.51 -4.78 -9.48
N SER A 42 8.63 -4.30 -8.97
CA SER A 42 8.66 -3.26 -7.95
C SER A 42 9.87 -2.35 -8.17
N LEU A 43 9.62 -1.05 -8.22
CA LEU A 43 10.65 -0.02 -8.23
C LEU A 43 11.16 0.31 -6.82
N ILE A 44 10.54 -0.30 -5.79
CA ILE A 44 10.79 -0.03 -4.37
C ILE A 44 11.26 -1.32 -3.72
N ASN A 45 12.48 -1.31 -3.19
CA ASN A 45 13.03 -2.42 -2.41
C ASN A 45 12.52 -2.41 -0.95
N ASN A 46 12.93 -3.40 -0.13
CA ASN A 46 12.47 -3.51 1.25
C ASN A 46 12.90 -2.32 2.12
N ASP A 47 14.13 -1.85 2.00
CA ASP A 47 14.64 -0.74 2.82
C ASP A 47 13.91 0.56 2.47
N GLN A 48 13.65 0.78 1.20
CA GLN A 48 12.86 1.90 0.71
C GLN A 48 11.40 1.81 1.20
N GLU A 49 10.79 0.62 1.20
CA GLU A 49 9.46 0.39 1.75
C GLU A 49 9.39 0.78 3.23
N LEU A 50 10.36 0.31 4.05
CA LEU A 50 10.43 0.62 5.47
C LEU A 50 10.62 2.12 5.72
N ALA A 51 11.53 2.76 4.98
CA ALA A 51 11.81 4.19 5.10
C ALA A 51 10.57 5.04 4.74
N MET A 52 9.89 4.69 3.64
CA MET A 52 8.65 5.35 3.21
C MET A 52 7.55 5.19 4.27
N GLY A 53 7.35 3.99 4.76
CA GLY A 53 6.36 3.71 5.80
C GLY A 53 6.61 4.52 7.06
N ALA A 54 7.86 4.56 7.52
CA ALA A 54 8.26 5.35 8.69
C ALA A 54 8.05 6.86 8.49
N GLN A 55 8.32 7.38 7.29
CA GLN A 55 8.07 8.78 6.94
C GLN A 55 6.56 9.09 6.93
N ALA A 56 5.76 8.24 6.27
CA ALA A 56 4.32 8.38 6.22
C ALA A 56 3.69 8.28 7.61
N HIS A 57 4.14 7.34 8.46
CA HIS A 57 3.72 7.21 9.84
C HIS A 57 3.90 8.51 10.63
N ARG A 58 5.09 9.12 10.56
CA ARG A 58 5.35 10.42 11.20
C ARG A 58 4.42 11.52 10.69
N SER A 59 4.08 11.51 9.40
CA SER A 59 3.16 12.49 8.81
C SER A 59 1.72 12.28 9.27
N ILE A 60 1.26 11.03 9.39
CA ILE A 60 -0.07 10.71 9.93
C ILE A 60 -0.19 11.18 11.38
N LEU A 61 0.79 10.91 12.23
CA LEU A 61 0.75 11.30 13.66
C LEU A 61 0.82 12.81 13.88
N LYS A 62 1.27 13.60 12.89
CA LYS A 62 1.17 15.07 12.93
C LYS A 62 -0.24 15.58 12.61
N GLN A 63 -1.00 14.84 11.82
CA GLN A 63 -2.32 15.25 11.31
C GLN A 63 -3.47 14.63 12.10
N LYS A 64 -3.27 13.42 12.62
CA LYS A 64 -4.29 12.61 13.31
C LYS A 64 -3.78 12.22 14.70
N LYS A 65 -4.63 12.35 15.69
CA LYS A 65 -4.27 12.03 17.08
C LYS A 65 -4.54 10.56 17.36
N PRO A 66 -3.58 9.82 17.94
CA PRO A 66 -3.88 8.54 18.55
C PRO A 66 -4.92 8.69 19.66
N LEU A 67 -5.83 7.73 19.76
CA LEU A 67 -6.80 7.68 20.86
C LEU A 67 -6.07 7.62 22.20
N ASN A 68 -6.34 8.56 23.08
CA ASN A 68 -5.77 8.60 24.43
C ASN A 68 -6.48 7.60 25.38
N ASN A 69 -6.38 6.32 25.03
CA ASN A 69 -6.87 5.21 25.82
C ASN A 69 -5.92 4.01 25.71
N PRO A 70 -4.99 3.87 26.67
CA PRO A 70 -3.98 2.81 26.65
C PRO A 70 -4.56 1.39 26.62
N ARG A 71 -5.74 1.17 27.23
CA ARG A 71 -6.41 -0.14 27.25
C ARG A 71 -6.87 -0.54 25.85
N ILE A 72 -7.53 0.38 25.15
CA ILE A 72 -8.00 0.15 23.79
C ILE A 72 -6.81 -0.01 22.83
N GLN A 73 -5.77 0.81 22.94
CA GLN A 73 -4.55 0.67 22.16
C GLN A 73 -3.89 -0.72 22.37
N ALA A 74 -3.76 -1.14 23.63
CA ALA A 74 -3.18 -2.45 23.96
C ALA A 74 -4.03 -3.61 23.44
N TYR A 75 -5.36 -3.51 23.56
CA TYR A 75 -6.30 -4.52 23.09
C TYR A 75 -6.20 -4.72 21.55
N VAL A 76 -6.31 -3.63 20.79
CA VAL A 76 -6.19 -3.66 19.32
C VAL A 76 -4.80 -4.17 18.90
N ASN A 77 -3.74 -3.67 19.55
CA ASN A 77 -2.39 -4.15 19.29
C ASN A 77 -2.25 -5.65 19.60
N GLY A 78 -2.86 -6.16 20.68
CA GLY A 78 -2.81 -7.57 21.04
C GLY A 78 -3.36 -8.49 19.96
N ILE A 79 -4.55 -8.17 19.43
CA ILE A 79 -5.18 -8.92 18.33
C ILE A 79 -4.34 -8.79 17.06
N GLY A 80 -3.92 -7.57 16.71
CA GLY A 80 -3.11 -7.31 15.52
C GLY A 80 -1.79 -8.08 15.53
N GLN A 81 -1.09 -8.15 16.67
CA GLN A 81 0.16 -8.91 16.79
C GLN A 81 -0.06 -10.43 16.66
N GLN A 82 -1.18 -10.96 17.14
CA GLN A 82 -1.51 -12.37 16.95
C GLN A 82 -1.68 -12.70 15.46
N LEU A 83 -2.43 -11.89 14.72
CA LEU A 83 -2.60 -12.01 13.27
C LEU A 83 -1.28 -11.85 12.51
N ALA A 84 -0.50 -10.82 12.86
CA ALA A 84 0.76 -10.51 12.20
C ALA A 84 1.77 -11.66 12.29
N LYS A 85 1.84 -12.36 13.43
CA LYS A 85 2.67 -13.57 13.63
C LYS A 85 2.26 -14.73 12.72
N GLN A 86 1.03 -14.76 12.24
CA GLN A 86 0.53 -15.78 11.33
C GLN A 86 0.58 -15.35 9.85
N SER A 87 1.00 -14.11 9.59
CA SER A 87 1.08 -13.57 8.24
C SER A 87 2.31 -14.10 7.46
N HIS A 88 2.29 -13.95 6.15
CA HIS A 88 3.44 -14.30 5.29
C HIS A 88 4.63 -13.35 5.46
N ARG A 89 4.49 -12.26 6.22
CA ARG A 89 5.58 -11.33 6.60
C ARG A 89 5.70 -11.22 8.12
N LYS A 90 5.71 -12.35 8.82
CA LYS A 90 5.77 -12.44 10.29
C LYS A 90 6.99 -11.77 10.91
N ASP A 91 8.08 -11.62 10.15
CA ASP A 91 9.32 -10.99 10.61
C ASP A 91 9.31 -9.45 10.46
N LEU A 92 8.27 -8.89 9.82
CA LEU A 92 8.09 -7.46 9.76
C LEU A 92 7.61 -6.92 11.11
N LYS A 93 8.13 -5.76 11.52
CA LYS A 93 7.64 -5.08 12.71
C LYS A 93 6.31 -4.40 12.42
N TYR A 94 5.22 -4.95 12.94
CA TYR A 94 3.90 -4.32 12.84
C TYR A 94 3.64 -3.34 13.99
N THR A 95 2.99 -2.24 13.65
CA THR A 95 2.55 -1.21 14.60
C THR A 95 1.07 -0.94 14.36
N PHE A 96 0.24 -1.15 15.38
CA PHE A 96 -1.19 -0.90 15.32
C PHE A 96 -1.52 0.35 16.13
N THR A 97 -2.26 1.28 15.53
CA THR A 97 -2.63 2.55 16.15
C THR A 97 -4.12 2.79 16.00
N VAL A 98 -4.82 2.96 17.11
CA VAL A 98 -6.19 3.46 17.11
C VAL A 98 -6.13 4.98 17.03
N LEU A 99 -6.82 5.55 16.03
CA LEU A 99 -6.92 6.99 15.84
C LEU A 99 -8.22 7.51 16.44
N ASP A 100 -8.15 8.64 17.13
CA ASP A 100 -9.32 9.39 17.60
C ASP A 100 -9.93 10.18 16.43
N ASP A 101 -10.67 9.45 15.59
CA ASP A 101 -11.24 9.95 14.34
C ASP A 101 -12.62 9.30 14.14
N PRO A 102 -13.70 10.09 14.02
CA PRO A 102 -15.06 9.58 13.86
C PRO A 102 -15.33 9.00 12.46
N SER A 103 -14.44 9.14 11.51
CA SER A 103 -14.59 8.53 10.17
C SER A 103 -14.59 7.01 10.28
N VAL A 104 -15.41 6.34 9.47
CA VAL A 104 -15.43 4.87 9.38
C VAL A 104 -14.31 4.44 8.45
N ASN A 105 -13.13 4.12 9.01
CA ASN A 105 -11.94 3.80 8.22
C ASN A 105 -10.94 2.93 8.97
N ALA A 106 -10.20 2.11 8.20
CA ALA A 106 -8.94 1.49 8.58
C ALA A 106 -8.01 1.56 7.37
N PHE A 107 -6.72 1.59 7.58
CA PHE A 107 -5.77 1.62 6.48
C PHE A 107 -4.37 1.18 6.92
N ALA A 108 -3.62 0.65 5.97
CA ALA A 108 -2.24 0.25 6.15
C ALA A 108 -1.28 1.14 5.34
N LEU A 109 -0.11 1.41 5.93
CA LEU A 109 1.03 1.99 5.22
C LEU A 109 2.08 0.90 4.95
N PRO A 110 2.93 1.08 3.94
CA PRO A 110 4.10 0.22 3.76
C PRO A 110 4.91 0.07 5.05
N GLY A 111 5.61 -1.05 5.21
CA GLY A 111 6.46 -1.26 6.39
C GLY A 111 5.73 -1.67 7.67
N GLY A 112 4.42 -2.02 7.60
CA GLY A 112 3.70 -2.64 8.71
C GLY A 112 2.98 -1.69 9.67
N TYR A 113 2.76 -0.43 9.30
CA TYR A 113 1.98 0.51 10.09
C TYR A 113 0.50 0.39 9.73
N ILE A 114 -0.33 0.01 10.69
CA ILE A 114 -1.77 -0.21 10.53
C ILE A 114 -2.54 0.71 11.47
N TYR A 115 -3.57 1.31 10.93
CA TYR A 115 -4.45 2.24 11.65
C TYR A 115 -5.89 1.79 11.59
N ILE A 116 -6.59 2.01 12.68
CA ILE A 116 -8.04 1.84 12.79
C ILE A 116 -8.62 3.07 13.49
N THR A 117 -9.72 3.60 13.01
CA THR A 117 -10.37 4.77 13.61
C THR A 117 -11.38 4.37 14.67
N THR A 118 -11.66 5.27 15.64
CA THR A 118 -12.76 5.08 16.59
C THR A 118 -14.11 4.97 15.87
N GLY A 119 -14.25 5.63 14.71
CA GLY A 119 -15.47 5.56 13.90
C GLY A 119 -15.80 4.15 13.42
N ILE A 120 -14.85 3.42 12.81
CA ILE A 120 -15.12 2.04 12.39
C ILE A 120 -15.33 1.11 13.60
N MET A 121 -14.57 1.32 14.69
CA MET A 121 -14.69 0.49 15.88
C MET A 121 -16.08 0.56 16.51
N ALA A 122 -16.79 1.68 16.37
CA ALA A 122 -18.16 1.83 16.86
C ALA A 122 -19.19 0.96 16.13
N TYR A 123 -18.85 0.42 14.96
CA TYR A 123 -19.70 -0.45 14.17
C TYR A 123 -19.35 -1.94 14.29
N LEU A 124 -18.20 -2.25 14.91
CA LEU A 124 -17.79 -3.64 15.11
C LEU A 124 -18.51 -4.23 16.32
N ASN A 125 -19.16 -5.38 16.13
CA ASN A 125 -20.00 -6.02 17.14
C ASN A 125 -19.26 -7.14 17.88
N SER A 126 -18.07 -7.52 17.43
CA SER A 126 -17.29 -8.63 17.99
C SER A 126 -15.79 -8.45 17.83
N GLU A 127 -15.01 -9.16 18.65
CA GLU A 127 -13.56 -9.29 18.49
C GLU A 127 -13.19 -9.90 17.14
N GLY A 128 -14.01 -10.84 16.65
CA GLY A 128 -13.80 -11.46 15.35
C GLY A 128 -13.93 -10.47 14.19
N GLU A 129 -14.86 -9.52 14.27
CA GLU A 129 -14.99 -8.44 13.27
C GLU A 129 -13.81 -7.49 13.33
N LEU A 130 -13.34 -7.12 14.54
CA LEU A 130 -12.12 -6.33 14.70
C LEU A 130 -10.91 -7.07 14.12
N ALA A 131 -10.76 -8.36 14.41
CA ALA A 131 -9.72 -9.19 13.83
C ALA A 131 -9.84 -9.23 12.30
N GLY A 132 -11.08 -9.25 11.76
CA GLY A 132 -11.35 -9.17 10.32
C GLY A 132 -10.78 -7.92 9.68
N VAL A 133 -11.08 -6.74 10.22
CA VAL A 133 -10.52 -5.46 9.75
C VAL A 133 -8.98 -5.50 9.78
N LEU A 134 -8.41 -5.87 10.93
CA LEU A 134 -6.95 -5.90 11.09
C LEU A 134 -6.28 -6.94 10.17
N GLY A 135 -6.93 -8.10 9.96
CA GLY A 135 -6.47 -9.14 9.05
C GLY A 135 -6.43 -8.68 7.60
N HIS A 136 -7.45 -7.94 7.17
CA HIS A 136 -7.52 -7.31 5.84
C HIS A 136 -6.35 -6.34 5.64
N GLU A 137 -6.11 -5.44 6.61
CA GLU A 137 -5.01 -4.48 6.54
C GLU A 137 -3.64 -5.17 6.54
N ILE A 138 -3.46 -6.24 7.33
CA ILE A 138 -2.26 -7.08 7.29
C ILE A 138 -2.12 -7.74 5.91
N GLY A 139 -3.22 -8.14 5.27
CA GLY A 139 -3.27 -8.66 3.91
C GLY A 139 -2.66 -7.68 2.90
N HIS A 140 -3.04 -6.39 2.96
CA HIS A 140 -2.47 -5.34 2.13
C HIS A 140 -0.97 -5.15 2.35
N VAL A 141 -0.51 -5.15 3.61
CA VAL A 141 0.93 -5.07 3.94
C VAL A 141 1.68 -6.28 3.41
N THR A 142 1.14 -7.47 3.61
CA THR A 142 1.78 -8.73 3.24
C THR A 142 1.92 -8.89 1.73
N ALA A 143 0.86 -8.55 0.98
CA ALA A 143 0.87 -8.56 -0.48
C ALA A 143 1.59 -7.35 -1.10
N ARG A 144 2.06 -6.41 -0.26
CA ARG A 144 2.77 -5.19 -0.66
C ARG A 144 1.95 -4.30 -1.61
N HIS A 145 0.62 -4.22 -1.42
CA HIS A 145 -0.27 -3.49 -2.33
C HIS A 145 0.09 -2.00 -2.43
N GLY A 146 0.41 -1.33 -1.31
CA GLY A 146 0.86 0.05 -1.32
C GLY A 146 2.16 0.27 -2.10
N VAL A 147 3.11 -0.67 -2.01
CA VAL A 147 4.37 -0.63 -2.78
C VAL A 147 4.10 -0.82 -4.27
N LYS A 148 3.22 -1.76 -4.65
CA LYS A 148 2.83 -2.00 -6.05
C LYS A 148 2.16 -0.78 -6.66
N GLN A 149 1.19 -0.20 -5.94
CA GLN A 149 0.47 0.99 -6.37
C GLN A 149 1.42 2.17 -6.58
N GLN A 150 2.36 2.39 -5.65
CA GLN A 150 3.33 3.46 -5.77
C GLN A 150 4.34 3.21 -6.89
N SER A 151 4.80 1.97 -7.06
CA SER A 151 5.68 1.60 -8.17
C SER A 151 5.01 1.83 -9.52
N ALA A 152 3.74 1.45 -9.66
CA ALA A 152 2.96 1.70 -10.88
C ALA A 152 2.81 3.20 -11.17
N GLY A 153 2.58 3.99 -10.13
CA GLY A 153 2.52 5.45 -10.24
C GLY A 153 3.82 6.09 -10.69
N MET A 154 4.94 5.65 -10.11
CA MET A 154 6.27 6.12 -10.51
C MET A 154 6.56 5.75 -11.98
N ALA A 155 6.26 4.51 -12.39
CA ALA A 155 6.44 4.06 -13.77
C ALA A 155 5.57 4.88 -14.74
N GLY A 156 4.31 5.15 -14.39
CA GLY A 156 3.40 6.00 -15.17
C GLY A 156 3.92 7.44 -15.31
N ALA A 157 4.40 8.04 -14.22
CA ALA A 157 4.97 9.37 -14.23
C ALA A 157 6.24 9.46 -15.13
N ILE A 158 7.12 8.46 -15.08
CA ILE A 158 8.29 8.37 -15.96
C ILE A 158 7.86 8.28 -17.42
N LEU A 159 6.90 7.40 -17.75
CA LEU A 159 6.40 7.24 -19.11
C LEU A 159 5.81 8.55 -19.64
N MET A 160 4.97 9.22 -18.84
CA MET A 160 4.35 10.48 -19.24
C MET A 160 5.38 11.61 -19.41
N SER A 161 6.42 11.67 -18.57
CA SER A 161 7.49 12.64 -18.73
C SER A 161 8.26 12.46 -20.05
N VAL A 162 8.46 11.22 -20.50
CA VAL A 162 9.09 10.91 -21.78
C VAL A 162 8.19 11.30 -22.96
N LEU A 163 6.88 11.00 -22.85
CA LEU A 163 5.90 11.37 -23.89
C LEU A 163 5.73 12.89 -23.99
N ALA A 164 5.63 13.59 -22.87
CA ALA A 164 5.53 15.05 -22.83
C ALA A 164 6.74 15.72 -23.48
N LYS A 165 7.97 15.23 -23.24
CA LYS A 165 9.18 15.74 -23.89
C LYS A 165 9.15 15.53 -25.41
N LYS A 166 8.55 14.43 -25.91
CA LYS A 166 8.39 14.20 -27.35
C LYS A 166 7.31 15.10 -27.97
N ALA A 167 6.26 15.44 -27.22
CA ALA A 167 5.12 16.22 -27.71
C ALA A 167 5.28 17.75 -27.53
N GLY A 168 6.38 18.24 -26.93
CA GLY A 168 6.60 19.68 -26.66
C GLY A 168 5.66 20.25 -25.60
N GLY A 169 4.99 19.40 -24.80
CA GLY A 169 4.02 19.80 -23.79
C GLY A 169 4.63 20.18 -22.45
N SER A 170 4.01 21.14 -21.75
CA SER A 170 4.38 21.56 -20.41
C SER A 170 3.84 20.60 -19.35
N GLY A 171 4.60 20.40 -18.28
CA GLY A 171 4.39 19.37 -17.24
C GLY A 171 3.16 19.49 -16.33
N SER A 172 2.11 20.25 -16.71
CA SER A 172 0.90 20.45 -15.89
C SER A 172 -0.01 19.20 -15.79
N GLU A 173 0.12 18.23 -16.70
CA GLU A 173 -0.66 16.98 -16.66
C GLU A 173 -0.18 15.96 -15.60
N LEU A 174 1.05 16.14 -15.07
CA LEU A 174 1.61 15.28 -14.04
C LEU A 174 0.81 15.27 -12.72
N ASN A 175 0.14 16.39 -12.41
CA ASN A 175 -0.67 16.52 -11.18
C ASN A 175 -1.95 15.66 -11.19
N ASN A 176 -2.50 15.33 -12.35
CA ASN A 176 -3.72 14.53 -12.47
C ASN A 176 -3.44 13.03 -12.31
N ILE A 177 -2.24 12.57 -12.68
CA ILE A 177 -1.81 11.17 -12.52
C ILE A 177 -1.56 10.86 -11.04
N GLY A 178 -0.99 11.80 -10.28
CA GLY A 178 -0.80 11.66 -8.83
C GLY A 178 -2.11 11.46 -8.07
N LYS A 179 -3.20 12.10 -8.50
CA LYS A 179 -4.54 11.94 -7.89
C LYS A 179 -5.19 10.59 -8.20
N ALA A 180 -4.99 10.04 -9.40
CA ALA A 180 -5.53 8.73 -9.79
C ALA A 180 -4.90 7.56 -9.01
N ILE A 181 -3.67 7.74 -8.52
CA ILE A 181 -2.94 6.73 -7.74
C ILE A 181 -3.40 6.70 -6.28
N LEU A 182 -3.98 7.79 -5.79
CA LEU A 182 -4.53 7.90 -4.42
C LEU A 182 -5.97 7.37 -4.31
N SER A 183 -6.59 6.93 -5.42
CA SER A 183 -7.93 6.33 -5.43
C SER A 183 -7.83 4.84 -5.11
N GLY A 184 -7.93 4.45 -3.83
CA GLY A 184 -8.13 3.08 -3.35
C GLY A 184 -7.34 1.97 -4.05
N TYR A 185 -7.38 0.78 -3.53
CA TYR A 185 -6.81 -0.40 -4.18
C TYR A 185 -7.77 -0.91 -5.27
N GLY A 186 -7.23 -1.52 -6.33
CA GLY A 186 -8.04 -2.19 -7.34
C GLY A 186 -8.71 -3.45 -6.78
N ARG A 187 -9.81 -3.88 -7.39
CA ARG A 187 -10.62 -5.04 -6.96
C ARG A 187 -9.79 -6.30 -6.69
N ASP A 188 -8.77 -6.58 -7.50
CA ASP A 188 -7.94 -7.76 -7.33
C ASP A 188 -7.09 -7.69 -6.06
N HIS A 189 -6.62 -6.49 -5.68
CA HIS A 189 -5.90 -6.25 -4.44
C HIS A 189 -6.82 -6.40 -3.23
N GLU A 190 -8.05 -5.91 -3.30
CA GLU A 190 -9.06 -6.07 -2.25
C GLU A 190 -9.38 -7.55 -2.03
N LEU A 191 -9.70 -8.30 -3.09
CA LEU A 191 -9.96 -9.74 -3.01
C LEU A 191 -8.77 -10.53 -2.48
N GLN A 192 -7.53 -10.12 -2.80
CA GLN A 192 -6.34 -10.73 -2.24
C GLN A 192 -6.19 -10.42 -0.76
N ALA A 193 -6.46 -9.19 -0.32
CA ALA A 193 -6.41 -8.80 1.09
C ALA A 193 -7.48 -9.53 1.90
N ASP A 194 -8.70 -9.64 1.38
CA ASP A 194 -9.78 -10.43 1.99
C ASP A 194 -9.40 -11.90 2.19
N LYS A 195 -8.86 -12.53 1.15
CA LYS A 195 -8.41 -13.93 1.22
C LYS A 195 -7.32 -14.13 2.26
N LEU A 196 -6.32 -13.25 2.29
CA LEU A 196 -5.22 -13.32 3.26
C LEU A 196 -5.71 -13.04 4.67
N GLY A 197 -6.57 -12.05 4.85
CA GLY A 197 -7.19 -11.73 6.14
C GLY A 197 -7.97 -12.93 6.69
N ALA A 198 -8.84 -13.54 5.88
CA ALA A 198 -9.60 -14.72 6.26
C ALA A 198 -8.69 -15.91 6.64
N GLU A 199 -7.58 -16.11 5.92
CA GLU A 199 -6.57 -17.13 6.24
C GLU A 199 -5.90 -16.85 7.59
N TYR A 200 -5.52 -15.60 7.88
CA TYR A 200 -4.88 -15.25 9.16
C TYR A 200 -5.85 -15.36 10.33
N LEU A 201 -7.12 -15.00 10.14
CA LEU A 201 -8.18 -15.21 11.14
C LEU A 201 -8.30 -16.69 11.51
N ALA A 202 -8.41 -17.57 10.50
CA ALA A 202 -8.52 -19.00 10.72
C ALA A 202 -7.33 -19.56 11.50
N ARG A 203 -6.12 -19.08 11.24
CA ARG A 203 -4.89 -19.52 11.92
C ARG A 203 -4.84 -19.14 13.41
N ILE A 204 -5.60 -18.14 13.84
CA ILE A 204 -5.71 -17.74 15.26
C ILE A 204 -7.04 -18.15 15.89
N GLY A 205 -7.84 -18.98 15.19
CA GLY A 205 -9.07 -19.58 15.73
C GLY A 205 -10.35 -18.75 15.55
N PHE A 206 -10.31 -17.64 14.81
CA PHE A 206 -11.52 -16.92 14.41
C PHE A 206 -12.16 -17.51 13.16
N ALA A 207 -13.48 -17.43 13.08
CA ALA A 207 -14.20 -17.88 11.90
C ALA A 207 -13.92 -16.95 10.69
N PRO A 208 -13.54 -17.48 9.51
CA PRO A 208 -13.32 -16.66 8.31
C PRO A 208 -14.53 -15.80 7.91
N LYS A 209 -15.75 -16.22 8.28
CA LYS A 209 -16.98 -15.45 8.02
C LYS A 209 -16.96 -14.04 8.63
N ASN A 210 -16.17 -13.81 9.68
CA ASN A 210 -16.04 -12.49 10.28
C ASN A 210 -15.52 -11.43 9.29
N MET A 211 -14.80 -11.84 8.24
CA MET A 211 -14.45 -10.96 7.11
C MET A 211 -15.69 -10.50 6.33
N ILE A 212 -16.65 -11.43 6.11
CA ILE A 212 -17.90 -11.12 5.37
C ILE A 212 -18.75 -10.17 6.20
N ASP A 213 -18.85 -10.39 7.50
CA ASP A 213 -19.61 -9.55 8.42
C ASP A 213 -19.09 -8.10 8.40
N VAL A 214 -17.77 -7.90 8.44
CA VAL A 214 -17.12 -6.58 8.33
C VAL A 214 -17.39 -5.91 6.99
N VAL A 215 -17.24 -6.62 5.87
CA VAL A 215 -17.53 -6.07 4.54
C VAL A 215 -18.99 -5.62 4.45
N GLY A 216 -19.92 -6.39 5.03
CA GLY A 216 -21.33 -6.03 5.14
C GLY A 216 -21.55 -4.72 5.89
N VAL A 217 -20.88 -4.54 7.04
CA VAL A 217 -20.93 -3.31 7.84
C VAL A 217 -20.43 -2.11 7.05
N LEU A 218 -19.25 -2.23 6.43
CA LEU A 218 -18.65 -1.15 5.65
C LEU A 218 -19.52 -0.74 4.46
N LYS A 219 -20.08 -1.72 3.74
CA LYS A 219 -20.98 -1.48 2.62
C LYS A 219 -22.26 -0.74 3.05
N SER A 220 -22.87 -1.16 4.15
CA SER A 220 -24.07 -0.49 4.70
C SER A 220 -23.79 0.95 5.09
N GLN A 221 -22.59 1.24 5.64
CA GLN A 221 -22.18 2.60 5.98
C GLN A 221 -21.94 3.47 4.74
N GLU A 222 -21.34 2.92 3.69
CA GLU A 222 -21.16 3.63 2.43
C GLU A 222 -22.49 3.99 1.77
N GLU A 223 -23.45 3.05 1.76
CA GLU A 223 -24.80 3.27 1.25
C GLU A 223 -25.53 4.34 2.05
N TYR A 224 -25.46 4.31 3.38
CA TYR A 224 -26.03 5.32 4.25
C TYR A 224 -25.42 6.71 4.00
N ALA A 225 -24.10 6.81 3.91
CA ALA A 225 -23.42 8.07 3.62
C ALA A 225 -23.82 8.65 2.26
N LYS A 226 -23.96 7.81 1.22
CA LYS A 226 -24.44 8.20 -0.11
C LYS A 226 -25.90 8.67 -0.08
N ALA A 227 -26.77 8.01 0.67
CA ALA A 227 -28.15 8.42 0.83
C ALA A 227 -28.27 9.78 1.52
N LYS A 228 -27.51 9.99 2.60
CA LYS A 228 -27.46 11.27 3.33
C LYS A 228 -26.92 12.43 2.51
N ALA A 229 -25.96 12.18 1.61
CA ALA A 229 -25.40 13.23 0.75
C ALA A 229 -26.34 13.64 -0.39
N ARG A 230 -27.43 12.89 -0.64
CA ARG A 230 -28.46 13.17 -1.67
C ARG A 230 -29.72 13.84 -1.09
N SER A 231 -29.87 13.85 0.23
CA SER A 231 -30.94 14.54 0.95
C SER A 231 -30.51 15.98 1.33
#